data_a635c3f75f8f32cad16ef601e71f4100
#
_entry.id   a635c3f75f8f32cad16ef601e71f4100
#
_cell.length_a   1.000
_cell.length_b   1.000
_cell.length_c   1.000
_cell.angle_alpha   90.00
_cell.angle_beta   90.00
_cell.angle_gamma   90.00
#
_symmetry.space_group_name_H-M   'P 1'
#
loop_
_entity.id
_entity.type
_entity.pdbx_description
1 polymer ?
#
loop_
_entity_poly.entity_id
_entity_poly.type
_entity_poly.pdbx_seq_one_letter_code
_entity_poly.pdbx_strand_id
1 'polypeptide(L)'
;MANPRLEKVTAENIDAAIALKVRPDQERFVAPVVKSLAEAYVHSETAWPRLIFDGEELVGFVMAFFEIRFNPEDPDDRPRSGLWRLNIADGRQGRGYGRFAVEAVTEEIRRRGGQKRVTVTWAEGEGGPEEFYLRLGFRRTGELSGDQVVGELDLKDT
;
A
#
# COMPACT_ATOMS: atom_id res chain seq x y z
N MET A 1 6.67 -1.84 23.49
CA MET A 1 6.99 -2.46 22.21
C MET A 1 5.82 -2.28 21.23
N ALA A 2 6.14 -1.99 19.98
CA ALA A 2 5.11 -1.88 18.96
C ALA A 2 4.49 -3.25 18.70
N ASN A 3 3.18 -3.27 18.61
CA ASN A 3 2.44 -4.49 18.30
C ASN A 3 1.32 -4.13 17.31
N PRO A 4 1.69 -3.78 16.08
CA PRO A 4 0.70 -3.31 15.10
C PRO A 4 -0.18 -4.46 14.59
N ARG A 5 -1.39 -4.08 14.20
CA ARG A 5 -2.34 -4.99 13.57
C ARG A 5 -3.12 -4.25 12.48
N LEU A 6 -3.67 -4.98 11.55
CA LEU A 6 -4.57 -4.41 10.55
C LEU A 6 -6.02 -4.58 10.99
N GLU A 7 -6.85 -3.58 10.68
CA GLU A 7 -8.28 -3.63 10.92
C GLU A 7 -9.03 -3.08 9.72
N LYS A 8 -10.24 -3.57 9.53
CA LYS A 8 -11.13 -3.05 8.50
C LYS A 8 -11.59 -1.65 8.87
N VAL A 9 -11.91 -0.85 7.85
CA VAL A 9 -12.57 0.43 8.04
C VAL A 9 -14.03 0.16 8.36
N THR A 10 -14.53 0.74 9.45
CA THR A 10 -15.89 0.52 9.96
C THR A 10 -16.56 1.85 10.24
N ALA A 11 -17.86 1.79 10.55
CA ALA A 11 -18.60 2.99 10.95
C ALA A 11 -17.99 3.65 12.19
N GLU A 12 -17.37 2.87 13.07
CA GLU A 12 -16.79 3.37 14.33
C GLU A 12 -15.45 4.07 14.12
N ASN A 13 -14.68 3.69 13.09
CA ASN A 13 -13.32 4.22 12.92
C ASN A 13 -13.13 5.07 11.65
N ILE A 14 -14.14 5.19 10.79
CA ILE A 14 -13.98 5.91 9.53
C ILE A 14 -13.63 7.40 9.71
N ASP A 15 -14.20 8.05 10.69
CA ASP A 15 -13.91 9.46 10.91
C ASP A 15 -12.45 9.66 11.33
N ALA A 16 -11.93 8.81 12.19
CA ALA A 16 -10.53 8.83 12.58
C ALA A 16 -9.63 8.52 11.37
N ALA A 17 -10.05 7.58 10.53
CA ALA A 17 -9.30 7.22 9.32
C ALA A 17 -9.18 8.41 8.37
N ILE A 18 -10.26 9.13 8.14
CA ILE A 18 -10.28 10.30 7.25
C ILE A 18 -9.44 11.44 7.83
N ALA A 19 -9.41 11.56 9.15
CA ALA A 19 -8.63 12.59 9.84
C ALA A 19 -7.12 12.30 9.86
N LEU A 20 -6.71 11.08 9.52
CA LEU A 20 -5.29 10.71 9.52
C LEU A 20 -4.52 11.54 8.52
N LYS A 21 -3.40 12.13 8.97
CA LYS A 21 -2.53 12.95 8.12
C LYS A 21 -1.12 12.41 8.15
N VAL A 22 -0.49 12.37 6.98
CA VAL A 22 0.94 12.11 6.88
C VAL A 22 1.72 13.39 7.18
N ARG A 23 3.04 13.30 7.31
CA ARG A 23 3.87 14.51 7.43
C ARG A 23 3.58 15.45 6.26
N PRO A 24 3.60 16.77 6.48
CA PRO A 24 3.33 17.72 5.40
C PRO A 24 4.20 17.53 4.16
N ASP A 25 5.48 17.16 4.34
CA ASP A 25 6.40 16.94 3.23
C ASP A 25 6.11 15.64 2.46
N GLN A 26 5.26 14.77 2.97
CA GLN A 26 4.84 13.53 2.32
C GLN A 26 3.51 13.67 1.59
N GLU A 27 2.75 14.72 1.82
CA GLU A 27 1.39 14.86 1.27
C GLU A 27 1.37 14.83 -0.26
N ARG A 28 2.41 15.30 -0.93
CA ARG A 28 2.48 15.28 -2.39
C ARG A 28 2.76 13.91 -2.97
N PHE A 29 3.15 12.93 -2.15
CA PHE A 29 3.52 11.59 -2.61
C PHE A 29 2.43 10.55 -2.42
N VAL A 30 1.41 10.85 -1.64
CA VAL A 30 0.36 9.88 -1.35
C VAL A 30 -1.00 10.58 -1.27
N ALA A 31 -2.03 9.93 -1.81
CA ALA A 31 -3.38 10.45 -1.75
C ALA A 31 -3.92 10.44 -0.31
N PRO A 32 -4.78 11.39 0.07
CA PRO A 32 -5.42 11.34 1.37
C PRO A 32 -6.32 10.10 1.50
N VAL A 33 -6.53 9.66 2.73
CA VAL A 33 -7.28 8.45 3.00
C VAL A 33 -8.68 8.49 2.39
N VAL A 34 -9.35 9.64 2.44
CA VAL A 34 -10.72 9.74 1.89
C VAL A 34 -10.76 9.43 0.40
N LYS A 35 -9.76 9.85 -0.36
CA LYS A 35 -9.69 9.52 -1.79
C LYS A 35 -9.52 8.01 -1.98
N SER A 36 -8.64 7.40 -1.21
CA SER A 36 -8.41 5.96 -1.29
C SER A 36 -9.66 5.16 -0.93
N LEU A 37 -10.42 5.60 0.06
CA LEU A 37 -11.68 4.95 0.41
C LEU A 37 -12.73 5.09 -0.69
N ALA A 38 -12.79 6.25 -1.35
CA ALA A 38 -13.69 6.44 -2.49
C ALA A 38 -13.30 5.50 -3.65
N GLU A 39 -12.01 5.38 -3.94
CA GLU A 39 -11.53 4.45 -4.96
C GLU A 39 -11.82 3.00 -4.57
N ALA A 40 -11.68 2.65 -3.30
CA ALA A 40 -12.01 1.30 -2.82
C ALA A 40 -13.49 0.98 -2.99
N TYR A 41 -14.35 1.96 -2.82
CA TYR A 41 -15.78 1.77 -3.07
C TYR A 41 -16.05 1.45 -4.54
N VAL A 42 -15.40 2.17 -5.45
CA VAL A 42 -15.57 1.97 -6.90
C VAL A 42 -14.98 0.62 -7.33
N HIS A 43 -13.84 0.23 -6.75
CA HIS A 43 -13.14 -1.02 -7.08
C HIS A 43 -13.27 -2.05 -5.95
N SER A 44 -14.48 -2.22 -5.44
CA SER A 44 -14.71 -3.00 -4.22
C SER A 44 -14.31 -4.47 -4.32
N GLU A 45 -14.23 -5.03 -5.52
CA GLU A 45 -13.83 -6.43 -5.72
C GLU A 45 -12.32 -6.63 -5.65
N THR A 46 -11.53 -5.59 -5.90
CA THR A 46 -10.09 -5.69 -6.03
C THR A 46 -9.31 -4.86 -5.01
N ALA A 47 -9.90 -3.80 -4.48
CA ALA A 47 -9.25 -2.95 -3.49
C ALA A 47 -9.42 -3.55 -2.09
N TRP A 48 -8.38 -3.38 -1.27
CA TRP A 48 -8.33 -3.97 0.07
C TRP A 48 -7.79 -2.94 1.06
N PRO A 49 -8.63 -2.01 1.50
CA PRO A 49 -8.22 -0.98 2.47
C PRO A 49 -8.19 -1.53 3.88
N ARG A 50 -7.15 -1.16 4.64
CA ARG A 50 -7.01 -1.55 6.04
C ARG A 50 -6.38 -0.41 6.83
N LEU A 51 -6.80 -0.31 8.10
CA LEU A 51 -6.18 0.60 9.04
C LEU A 51 -5.09 -0.13 9.81
N ILE A 52 -4.05 0.61 10.17
CA ILE A 52 -2.95 0.09 10.98
C ILE A 52 -3.13 0.68 12.37
N PHE A 53 -3.34 -0.19 13.35
CA PHE A 53 -3.44 0.18 14.77
C PHE A 53 -2.26 -0.38 15.54
N ASP A 54 -1.80 0.38 16.50
CA ASP A 54 -0.84 -0.10 17.51
C ASP A 54 -1.53 0.12 18.87
N GLY A 55 -1.96 -0.99 19.49
CA GLY A 55 -2.86 -0.88 20.62
C GLY A 55 -4.18 -0.25 20.17
N GLU A 56 -4.60 0.83 20.83
CA GLU A 56 -5.82 1.55 20.47
C GLU A 56 -5.53 2.77 19.59
N GLU A 57 -4.27 2.96 19.20
CA GLU A 57 -3.86 4.13 18.44
C GLU A 57 -3.85 3.84 16.96
N LEU A 58 -4.52 4.69 16.19
CA LEU A 58 -4.49 4.64 14.74
C LEU A 58 -3.19 5.27 14.26
N VAL A 59 -2.32 4.48 13.63
CA VAL A 59 -0.98 4.92 13.20
C VAL A 59 -0.79 4.94 11.68
N GLY A 60 -1.72 4.35 10.92
CA GLY A 60 -1.56 4.35 9.48
C GLY A 60 -2.74 3.75 8.73
N PHE A 61 -2.61 3.81 7.41
CA PHE A 61 -3.56 3.26 6.47
C PHE A 61 -2.79 2.56 5.35
N VAL A 62 -3.26 1.42 4.92
CA VAL A 62 -2.70 0.71 3.78
C VAL A 62 -3.84 0.23 2.89
N MET A 63 -3.63 0.31 1.57
CA MET A 63 -4.58 -0.26 0.64
C MET A 63 -3.84 -1.12 -0.38
N ALA A 64 -4.21 -2.39 -0.43
CA ALA A 64 -3.71 -3.31 -1.42
C ALA A 64 -4.68 -3.39 -2.60
N PHE A 65 -4.21 -3.96 -3.69
CA PHE A 65 -5.05 -4.34 -4.83
C PHE A 65 -4.75 -5.79 -5.19
N PHE A 66 -5.76 -6.48 -5.73
CA PHE A 66 -5.60 -7.89 -6.09
C PHE A 66 -6.09 -8.13 -7.51
N GLU A 67 -5.28 -8.84 -8.29
CA GLU A 67 -5.63 -9.34 -9.62
C GLU A 67 -6.03 -8.22 -10.59
N ILE A 68 -5.18 -7.18 -10.69
CA ILE A 68 -5.40 -6.05 -11.59
C ILE A 68 -4.47 -6.16 -12.80
N ARG A 69 -5.03 -5.98 -13.98
CA ARG A 69 -4.25 -5.87 -15.21
C ARG A 69 -3.86 -4.41 -15.42
N PHE A 70 -2.57 -4.14 -15.50
CA PHE A 70 -2.05 -2.79 -15.73
C PHE A 70 -2.20 -2.39 -17.21
N ASN A 71 -2.09 -3.36 -18.10
CA ASN A 71 -2.18 -3.15 -19.55
C ASN A 71 -3.20 -4.12 -20.14
N PRO A 72 -4.51 -3.93 -19.87
CA PRO A 72 -5.52 -4.92 -20.26
C PRO A 72 -5.65 -5.11 -21.76
N GLU A 73 -5.10 -4.18 -22.56
CA GLU A 73 -5.12 -4.29 -24.03
C GLU A 73 -4.03 -5.21 -24.56
N ASP A 74 -3.02 -5.52 -23.72
CA ASP A 74 -1.94 -6.44 -24.08
C ASP A 74 -2.36 -7.86 -23.73
N PRO A 75 -2.47 -8.77 -24.71
CA PRO A 75 -2.88 -10.15 -24.42
C PRO A 75 -1.89 -10.93 -23.55
N ASP A 76 -0.64 -10.46 -23.47
CA ASP A 76 0.37 -11.08 -22.63
C ASP A 76 0.44 -10.49 -21.23
N ASP A 77 -0.32 -9.45 -20.96
CA ASP A 77 -0.34 -8.84 -19.64
C ASP A 77 -1.03 -9.78 -18.63
N ARG A 78 -0.42 -9.89 -17.47
CA ARG A 78 -0.94 -10.76 -16.41
C ARG A 78 -1.45 -9.92 -15.25
N PRO A 79 -2.52 -10.38 -14.57
CA PRO A 79 -3.01 -9.67 -13.38
C PRO A 79 -1.90 -9.60 -12.33
N ARG A 80 -1.84 -8.46 -11.66
CA ARG A 80 -0.86 -8.20 -10.59
C ARG A 80 -1.60 -7.89 -9.30
N SER A 81 -0.95 -8.20 -8.20
CA SER A 81 -1.43 -7.86 -6.86
C SER A 81 -0.32 -7.13 -6.13
N GLY A 82 -0.70 -6.20 -5.29
CA GLY A 82 0.30 -5.41 -4.60
C GLY A 82 -0.24 -4.33 -3.69
N LEU A 83 0.58 -3.33 -3.50
CA LEU A 83 0.31 -2.21 -2.59
C LEU A 83 -0.04 -0.97 -3.42
N TRP A 84 -1.20 -0.38 -3.14
CA TRP A 84 -1.68 0.80 -3.85
C TRP A 84 -1.42 2.09 -3.07
N ARG A 85 -1.67 2.07 -1.76
CA ARG A 85 -1.51 3.25 -0.90
C ARG A 85 -0.92 2.85 0.45
N LEU A 86 -0.06 3.70 0.97
CA LEU A 86 0.50 3.52 2.31
C LEU A 86 0.65 4.91 2.94
N ASN A 87 -0.12 5.16 3.98
CA ASN A 87 -0.10 6.42 4.72
C ASN A 87 0.29 6.13 6.17
N ILE A 88 1.42 6.65 6.63
CA ILE A 88 1.81 6.56 8.03
C ILE A 88 1.56 7.92 8.67
N ALA A 89 0.87 7.92 9.81
CA ALA A 89 0.48 9.16 10.49
C ALA A 89 1.69 10.01 10.84
N ASP A 90 1.52 11.33 10.74
CA ASP A 90 2.55 12.28 11.14
C ASP A 90 2.98 12.03 12.59
N GLY A 91 4.28 11.99 12.83
CA GLY A 91 4.84 11.67 14.13
C GLY A 91 4.98 10.18 14.44
N ARG A 92 4.55 9.31 13.52
CA ARG A 92 4.61 7.85 13.72
C ARG A 92 5.60 7.16 12.79
N GLN A 93 6.33 7.90 11.97
CA GLN A 93 7.35 7.35 11.08
C GLN A 93 8.55 6.82 11.89
N GLY A 94 9.32 5.94 11.28
CA GLY A 94 10.53 5.40 11.89
C GLY A 94 10.30 4.35 12.96
N ARG A 95 9.10 3.81 13.07
CA ARG A 95 8.73 2.82 14.09
C ARG A 95 8.42 1.44 13.51
N GLY A 96 8.61 1.25 12.20
CA GLY A 96 8.39 -0.02 11.56
C GLY A 96 6.97 -0.28 11.07
N TYR A 97 6.07 0.70 11.15
CA TYR A 97 4.67 0.49 10.73
C TYR A 97 4.54 0.30 9.22
N GLY A 98 5.34 1.04 8.43
CA GLY A 98 5.34 0.87 6.98
C GLY A 98 5.82 -0.51 6.58
N ARG A 99 6.91 -0.98 7.18
CA ARG A 99 7.42 -2.32 6.95
C ARG A 99 6.39 -3.38 7.33
N PHE A 100 5.76 -3.21 8.49
CA PHE A 100 4.70 -4.11 8.92
C PHE A 100 3.58 -4.18 7.88
N ALA A 101 3.14 -3.04 7.35
CA ALA A 101 2.06 -2.99 6.37
C ALA A 101 2.44 -3.73 5.08
N VAL A 102 3.66 -3.50 4.58
CA VAL A 102 4.14 -4.19 3.37
C VAL A 102 4.20 -5.69 3.60
N GLU A 103 4.71 -6.12 4.76
CA GLU A 103 4.79 -7.54 5.10
C GLU A 103 3.39 -8.16 5.22
N ALA A 104 2.43 -7.45 5.80
CA ALA A 104 1.06 -7.94 5.94
C ALA A 104 0.37 -8.08 4.58
N VAL A 105 0.55 -7.11 3.68
CA VAL A 105 0.02 -7.20 2.32
C VAL A 105 0.67 -8.36 1.56
N THR A 106 1.99 -8.50 1.69
CA THR A 106 2.74 -9.60 1.06
C THR A 106 2.19 -10.95 1.52
N GLU A 107 1.94 -11.09 2.82
CA GLU A 107 1.40 -12.33 3.37
C GLU A 107 -0.02 -12.60 2.87
N GLU A 108 -0.85 -11.58 2.75
CA GLU A 108 -2.20 -11.73 2.21
C GLU A 108 -2.16 -12.18 0.73
N ILE A 109 -1.25 -11.61 -0.05
CA ILE A 109 -1.07 -12.02 -1.45
C ILE A 109 -0.64 -13.49 -1.51
N ARG A 110 0.32 -13.86 -0.66
CA ARG A 110 0.79 -15.25 -0.59
C ARG A 110 -0.34 -16.22 -0.21
N ARG A 111 -1.16 -15.82 0.76
CA ARG A 111 -2.30 -16.63 1.22
C ARG A 111 -3.32 -16.86 0.10
N ARG A 112 -3.58 -15.84 -0.71
CA ARG A 112 -4.53 -15.95 -1.83
C ARG A 112 -3.98 -16.82 -2.97
N GLY A 113 -2.67 -16.89 -3.12
CA GLY A 113 -2.03 -17.69 -4.15
C GLY A 113 -2.09 -17.06 -5.53
N GLY A 114 -1.46 -17.71 -6.49
CA GLY A 114 -1.54 -17.30 -7.89
C GLY A 114 -0.57 -16.20 -8.31
N GLN A 115 0.12 -15.56 -7.38
CA GLN A 115 1.07 -14.50 -7.69
C GLN A 115 2.49 -14.91 -7.32
N LYS A 116 3.44 -14.51 -8.14
CA LYS A 116 4.87 -14.74 -7.88
C LYS A 116 5.57 -13.48 -7.37
N ARG A 117 4.90 -12.33 -7.45
CA ARG A 117 5.48 -11.03 -7.12
C ARG A 117 4.46 -10.14 -6.46
N VAL A 118 4.98 -9.21 -5.67
CA VAL A 118 4.21 -8.09 -5.12
C VAL A 118 4.58 -6.86 -5.93
N THR A 119 3.59 -6.14 -6.42
CA THR A 119 3.79 -4.94 -7.21
C THR A 119 3.46 -3.71 -6.37
N VAL A 120 4.23 -2.65 -6.54
CA VAL A 120 3.97 -1.37 -5.89
C VAL A 120 4.18 -0.27 -6.93
N THR A 121 3.43 0.81 -6.80
CA THR A 121 3.68 2.01 -7.59
C THR A 121 3.95 3.16 -6.62
N TRP A 122 4.88 4.05 -6.98
CA TRP A 122 5.18 5.22 -6.17
C TRP A 122 5.45 6.44 -7.01
N ALA A 123 5.16 7.60 -6.42
CA ALA A 123 5.48 8.88 -7.05
C ALA A 123 6.98 9.12 -6.92
N GLU A 124 7.62 9.46 -8.02
CA GLU A 124 9.05 9.75 -8.07
C GLU A 124 9.30 11.18 -7.57
N GLY A 125 10.43 11.38 -6.93
CA GLY A 125 10.84 12.69 -6.49
C GLY A 125 11.68 12.65 -5.23
N GLU A 126 12.44 13.72 -5.03
CA GLU A 126 13.28 13.86 -3.85
C GLU A 126 12.43 13.88 -2.58
N GLY A 127 12.82 13.09 -1.59
CA GLY A 127 12.07 12.94 -0.35
C GLY A 127 10.90 11.97 -0.44
N GLY A 128 10.70 11.33 -1.60
CA GLY A 128 9.61 10.38 -1.81
C GLY A 128 9.89 9.00 -1.23
N PRO A 129 8.98 8.06 -1.45
CA PRO A 129 9.04 6.74 -0.79
C PRO A 129 9.96 5.72 -1.46
N GLU A 130 10.65 6.07 -2.54
CA GLU A 130 11.44 5.10 -3.30
C GLU A 130 12.47 4.36 -2.44
N GLU A 131 13.27 5.09 -1.64
CA GLU A 131 14.27 4.44 -0.80
C GLU A 131 13.67 3.43 0.16
N PHE A 132 12.51 3.74 0.70
CA PHE A 132 11.79 2.83 1.59
C PHE A 132 11.50 1.50 0.89
N TYR A 133 10.96 1.56 -0.33
CA TYR A 133 10.64 0.34 -1.07
C TYR A 133 11.89 -0.42 -1.52
N LEU A 134 12.93 0.30 -1.96
CA LEU A 134 14.19 -0.35 -2.34
C LEU A 134 14.83 -1.07 -1.16
N ARG A 135 14.78 -0.50 0.03
CA ARG A 135 15.31 -1.16 1.23
C ARG A 135 14.56 -2.43 1.59
N LEU A 136 13.28 -2.52 1.23
CA LEU A 136 12.50 -3.73 1.47
C LEU A 136 12.74 -4.80 0.41
N GLY A 137 13.54 -4.50 -0.61
CA GLY A 137 13.89 -5.46 -1.65
C GLY A 137 13.12 -5.28 -2.96
N PHE A 138 12.25 -4.28 -3.05
CA PHE A 138 11.59 -3.97 -4.32
C PHE A 138 12.61 -3.44 -5.31
N ARG A 139 12.38 -3.71 -6.58
CA ARG A 139 13.20 -3.17 -7.66
C ARG A 139 12.31 -2.54 -8.72
N ARG A 140 12.82 -1.53 -9.40
CA ARG A 140 12.12 -0.90 -10.51
C ARG A 140 12.00 -1.90 -11.66
N THR A 141 10.83 -1.93 -12.29
CA THR A 141 10.62 -2.79 -13.47
C THR A 141 11.00 -2.09 -14.78
N GLY A 142 11.12 -0.77 -14.75
CA GLY A 142 11.26 0.04 -15.96
C GLY A 142 9.94 0.53 -16.52
N GLU A 143 8.82 0.02 -15.98
CA GLU A 143 7.49 0.45 -16.40
C GLU A 143 7.04 1.68 -15.63
N LEU A 144 6.09 2.41 -16.22
CA LEU A 144 5.38 3.49 -15.54
C LEU A 144 3.89 3.14 -15.54
N SER A 145 3.22 3.47 -14.45
CA SER A 145 1.76 3.41 -14.35
C SER A 145 1.29 4.86 -14.19
N GLY A 146 0.76 5.44 -15.25
CA GLY A 146 0.61 6.88 -15.33
C GLY A 146 1.98 7.54 -15.22
N ASP A 147 2.18 8.40 -14.24
CA ASP A 147 3.46 9.04 -13.96
C ASP A 147 4.22 8.38 -12.80
N GLN A 148 3.71 7.25 -12.29
CA GLN A 148 4.33 6.57 -11.16
C GLN A 148 5.26 5.45 -11.60
N VAL A 149 6.34 5.27 -10.85
CA VAL A 149 7.28 4.17 -11.04
C VAL A 149 6.62 2.87 -10.59
N VAL A 150 6.83 1.80 -11.36
CA VAL A 150 6.38 0.46 -10.98
C VAL A 150 7.56 -0.31 -10.41
N GLY A 151 7.38 -0.85 -9.21
CA GLY A 151 8.36 -1.69 -8.56
C GLY A 151 7.77 -3.07 -8.25
N GLU A 152 8.63 -4.05 -8.09
CA GLU A 152 8.19 -5.40 -7.74
C GLU A 152 9.15 -6.09 -6.80
N LEU A 153 8.59 -7.01 -6.03
CA LEU A 153 9.33 -7.86 -5.09
C LEU A 153 8.93 -9.30 -5.34
N ASP A 154 9.92 -10.18 -5.49
CA ASP A 154 9.64 -11.58 -5.66
C ASP A 154 9.10 -12.20 -4.37
N LEU A 155 8.02 -12.96 -4.48
CA LEU A 155 7.52 -13.77 -3.39
C LEU A 155 8.39 -15.01 -3.30
N LYS A 156 9.12 -15.14 -2.20
CA LYS A 156 9.92 -16.33 -1.96
C LYS A 156 9.10 -17.35 -1.20
N ASP A 157 9.27 -18.59 -1.57
CA ASP A 157 8.70 -19.68 -0.80
C ASP A 157 9.47 -19.78 0.52
N THR A 158 8.73 -19.73 1.62
CA THR A 158 9.31 -19.90 2.96
C THR A 158 8.83 -21.18 3.58
#